data_4514b1649a9903a2caa9916d472ada0f
#
_entry.id   4514b1649a9903a2caa9916d472ada0f
#
_cell.length_a   1.000
_cell.length_b   1.000
_cell.length_c   1.000
_cell.angle_alpha   90.00
_cell.angle_beta   90.00
_cell.angle_gamma   90.00
#
_symmetry.space_group_name_H-M   'P 1'
#
loop_
_entity.id
_entity.type
_entity.pdbx_description
1 polymer ?
#
loop_
_entity_poly.entity_id
_entity_poly.type
_entity_poly.pdbx_seq_one_letter_code
_entity_poly.pdbx_strand_id
1 'polypeptide(L)'
;VEREGSAHRIREPVMKKIEAVIRHYKLEDVKNALTQAKVEGMTVTEVRGFGRQRGHKEMYRGAEYTVDFLPKVKIEVVVTESLLKDAVDTIMRVARTGQIGDGKIFITDLAEVIRIRTGETGESAM
;
A
#
# COMPACT_ATOMS: atom_id res chain seq x y z
N VAL A 1 24.00 -29.65 17.05
CA VAL A 1 23.85 -28.91 16.33
C VAL A 1 23.09 -27.68 16.45
N GLU A 2 23.38 -26.78 15.93
CA GLU A 2 22.92 -25.59 16.15
C GLU A 2 21.61 -25.34 15.67
N ARG A 3 21.09 -26.17 14.98
CA ARG A 3 19.85 -25.95 14.59
C ARG A 3 18.90 -25.77 15.59
N GLU A 4 19.09 -26.42 16.68
CA GLU A 4 18.17 -26.30 17.71
C GLU A 4 18.24 -24.94 18.22
N GLY A 5 19.38 -24.35 18.25
CA GLY A 5 19.48 -23.03 18.70
C GLY A 5 18.67 -22.14 17.82
N SER A 6 18.67 -22.46 16.55
CA SER A 6 17.90 -21.71 15.66
C SER A 6 16.44 -21.74 15.96
N ALA A 7 15.94 -22.89 16.31
CA ALA A 7 14.54 -23.04 16.61
C ALA A 7 14.10 -22.21 17.80
N HIS A 8 15.00 -21.98 18.74
CA HIS A 8 14.66 -21.22 19.92
C HIS A 8 15.12 -19.77 19.86
N ARG A 9 15.69 -19.36 18.76
CA ARG A 9 16.20 -18.03 18.66
C ARG A 9 15.07 -17.05 18.52
N ILE A 10 15.19 -15.89 19.13
CA ILE A 10 14.21 -14.85 18.97
C ILE A 10 14.39 -14.31 17.57
N ARG A 11 13.34 -14.32 16.80
CA ARG A 11 13.39 -13.80 15.46
C ARG A 11 13.01 -12.37 15.46
N GLU A 12 13.60 -11.62 14.55
CA GLU A 12 13.17 -10.27 14.35
C GLU A 12 11.78 -10.28 13.76
N PRO A 13 10.97 -9.28 14.05
CA PRO A 13 9.64 -9.22 13.46
C PRO A 13 9.73 -9.19 11.95
N VAL A 14 8.82 -9.87 11.30
CA VAL A 14 8.75 -9.84 9.86
C VAL A 14 8.18 -8.50 9.45
N MET A 15 8.89 -7.80 8.57
CA MET A 15 8.41 -6.55 8.05
C MET A 15 7.52 -6.83 6.86
N LYS A 16 6.43 -6.10 6.77
CA LYS A 16 5.45 -6.27 5.71
C LYS A 16 5.39 -5.01 4.87
N LYS A 17 5.31 -5.19 3.57
CA LYS A 17 5.06 -4.08 2.68
C LYS A 17 3.63 -4.15 2.21
N ILE A 18 2.92 -3.06 2.35
CA ILE A 18 1.56 -2.92 1.86
C ILE A 18 1.62 -2.02 0.65
N GLU A 19 1.12 -2.51 -0.48
CA GLU A 19 0.93 -1.68 -1.65
C GLU A 19 -0.57 -1.60 -1.88
N ALA A 20 -1.10 -0.39 -1.94
CA ALA A 20 -2.53 -0.22 -2.20
C ALA A 20 -2.71 0.68 -3.39
N VAL A 21 -3.46 0.21 -4.38
CA VAL A 21 -3.83 1.02 -5.53
C VAL A 21 -5.24 1.46 -5.27
N ILE A 22 -5.45 2.77 -5.11
CA ILE A 22 -6.72 3.33 -4.67
C ILE A 22 -7.15 4.46 -5.61
N ARG A 23 -8.37 4.91 -5.45
CA ARG A 23 -8.85 6.08 -6.18
C ARG A 23 -8.01 7.28 -5.78
N HIS A 24 -7.63 8.09 -6.76
CA HIS A 24 -6.70 9.20 -6.50
C HIS A 24 -7.25 10.19 -5.47
N TYR A 25 -8.55 10.42 -5.46
CA TYR A 25 -9.14 11.41 -4.54
C TYR A 25 -9.25 10.90 -3.11
N LYS A 26 -8.91 9.63 -2.87
CA LYS A 26 -8.91 9.08 -1.52
C LYS A 26 -7.54 9.23 -0.83
N LEU A 27 -6.54 9.73 -1.55
CA LEU A 27 -5.17 9.74 -1.03
C LEU A 27 -5.03 10.49 0.28
N GLU A 28 -5.56 11.71 0.36
CA GLU A 28 -5.38 12.50 1.56
C GLU A 28 -6.06 11.86 2.76
N ASP A 29 -7.24 11.33 2.57
CA ASP A 29 -7.96 10.69 3.66
C ASP A 29 -7.22 9.45 4.15
N VAL A 30 -6.70 8.66 3.24
CA VAL A 30 -5.95 7.45 3.59
C VAL A 30 -4.65 7.84 4.30
N LYS A 31 -3.94 8.85 3.80
CA LYS A 31 -2.71 9.30 4.41
C LYS A 31 -2.96 9.76 5.85
N ASN A 32 -3.97 10.55 6.06
CA ASN A 32 -4.27 11.07 7.39
C ASN A 32 -4.66 9.95 8.34
N ALA A 33 -5.45 9.00 7.87
CA ALA A 33 -5.88 7.89 8.71
C ALA A 33 -4.72 6.96 9.06
N LEU A 34 -3.81 6.71 8.12
CA LEU A 34 -2.65 5.87 8.39
C LEU A 34 -1.70 6.56 9.37
N THR A 35 -1.56 7.88 9.28
CA THR A 35 -0.75 8.61 10.24
C THR A 35 -1.32 8.47 11.64
N GLN A 36 -2.63 8.54 11.78
CA GLN A 36 -3.27 8.35 13.06
C GLN A 36 -3.11 6.93 13.57
N ALA A 37 -2.98 5.97 12.67
CA ALA A 37 -2.77 4.57 13.03
C ALA A 37 -1.29 4.25 13.24
N LYS A 38 -0.45 5.29 13.34
CA LYS A 38 0.98 5.16 13.67
C LYS A 38 1.86 4.65 12.54
N VAL A 39 1.39 4.75 11.32
CA VAL A 39 2.23 4.47 10.16
C VAL A 39 3.01 5.74 9.85
N GLU A 40 4.33 5.63 9.85
CA GLU A 40 5.18 6.81 9.84
C GLU A 40 5.67 7.26 8.49
N GLY A 41 5.63 6.44 7.49
CA GLY A 41 6.12 6.83 6.17
C GLY A 41 5.27 6.25 5.08
N MET A 42 5.25 6.93 3.95
CA MET A 42 4.44 6.49 2.82
C MET A 42 5.09 6.96 1.54
N THR A 43 5.17 6.09 0.56
CA THR A 43 5.60 6.46 -0.78
C THR A 43 4.37 6.46 -1.68
N VAL A 44 4.24 7.48 -2.50
CA VAL A 44 3.08 7.63 -3.38
C VAL A 44 3.54 7.70 -4.81
N THR A 45 2.89 6.95 -5.67
CA THR A 45 3.16 6.97 -7.10
C THR A 45 1.84 7.13 -7.83
N GLU A 46 1.81 8.03 -8.78
CA GLU A 46 0.64 8.17 -9.64
C GLU A 46 0.68 7.07 -10.67
N VAL A 47 -0.41 6.35 -10.84
CA VAL A 47 -0.49 5.22 -11.75
C VAL A 47 -1.80 5.29 -12.52
N ARG A 48 -1.96 4.42 -13.49
CA ARG A 48 -3.21 4.28 -14.21
C ARG A 48 -3.66 2.84 -14.07
N GLY A 49 -4.95 2.67 -13.81
CA GLY A 49 -5.51 1.34 -13.66
C GLY A 49 -6.41 0.98 -14.81
N PHE A 50 -6.37 -0.28 -15.20
CA PHE A 50 -7.27 -0.84 -16.18
C PHE A 50 -7.85 -2.10 -15.57
N GLY A 51 -9.15 -2.22 -15.56
CA GLY A 51 -9.77 -3.39 -14.98
C GLY A 51 -11.27 -3.37 -15.26
N ARG A 52 -12.02 -3.96 -14.32
CA ARG A 52 -13.45 -4.11 -14.54
C ARG A 52 -14.19 -2.79 -14.61
N GLN A 53 -13.63 -1.74 -14.03
CA GLN A 53 -14.24 -0.43 -14.11
C GLN A 53 -14.22 0.07 -15.54
N ARG A 54 -13.23 -0.33 -16.31
CA ARG A 54 -13.11 -0.08 -17.72
C ARG A 54 -13.18 1.34 -18.15
N GLY A 55 -12.95 2.27 -17.33
CA GLY A 55 -13.01 3.66 -17.67
C GLY A 55 -14.42 4.08 -17.96
N HIS A 56 -14.58 5.14 -18.66
CA HIS A 56 -15.86 5.71 -18.99
C HIS A 56 -15.75 6.40 -20.34
N LYS A 57 -16.88 6.76 -20.92
CA LYS A 57 -16.89 7.41 -22.20
C LYS A 57 -16.72 8.91 -22.03
N GLU A 58 -15.97 9.50 -22.92
CA GLU A 58 -15.76 10.93 -22.90
C GLU A 58 -15.97 11.52 -24.28
N MET A 59 -16.29 12.79 -24.32
CA MET A 59 -16.47 13.51 -25.58
C MET A 59 -15.25 14.35 -25.83
N TYR A 60 -14.72 14.29 -27.05
CA TYR A 60 -13.60 15.11 -27.42
C TYR A 60 -13.82 15.58 -28.84
N ARG A 61 -13.95 16.87 -29.02
CA ARG A 61 -14.20 17.47 -30.32
C ARG A 61 -15.44 16.86 -30.99
N GLY A 62 -16.43 16.60 -30.20
CA GLY A 62 -17.68 16.05 -30.72
C GLY A 62 -17.67 14.56 -30.96
N ALA A 63 -16.58 13.88 -30.70
CA ALA A 63 -16.51 12.43 -30.86
C ALA A 63 -16.43 11.74 -29.49
N GLU A 64 -17.17 10.66 -29.35
CA GLU A 64 -17.18 9.90 -28.13
C GLU A 64 -16.09 8.83 -28.20
N TYR A 65 -15.37 8.63 -27.12
CA TYR A 65 -14.41 7.54 -27.06
C TYR A 65 -14.33 6.99 -25.64
N THR A 66 -13.82 5.77 -25.50
CA THR A 66 -13.72 5.09 -24.21
C THR A 66 -12.36 5.33 -23.60
N VAL A 67 -12.36 5.70 -22.33
CA VAL A 67 -11.12 5.84 -21.57
C VAL A 67 -10.85 4.52 -20.89
N ASP A 68 -9.82 3.79 -21.32
CA ASP A 68 -9.51 2.48 -20.80
C ASP A 68 -8.70 2.51 -19.52
N PHE A 69 -7.85 3.52 -19.37
CA PHE A 69 -7.00 3.64 -18.19
C PHE A 69 -7.45 4.82 -17.35
N LEU A 70 -7.67 4.59 -16.08
CA LEU A 70 -8.13 5.62 -15.16
C LEU A 70 -7.03 5.99 -14.18
N PRO A 71 -6.99 7.25 -13.76
CA PRO A 71 -5.97 7.69 -12.79
C PRO A 71 -6.22 7.05 -11.44
N LYS A 72 -5.16 6.53 -10.87
CA LYS A 72 -5.17 5.95 -9.54
C LYS A 72 -3.90 6.40 -8.84
N VAL A 73 -3.78 6.13 -7.56
CA VAL A 73 -2.50 6.29 -6.88
C VAL A 73 -2.14 4.97 -6.22
N LYS A 74 -0.88 4.68 -6.22
CA LYS A 74 -0.33 3.55 -5.50
C LYS A 74 0.38 4.09 -4.28
N ILE A 75 -0.01 3.60 -3.11
CA ILE A 75 0.71 3.94 -1.90
C ILE A 75 1.47 2.71 -1.45
N GLU A 76 2.66 2.93 -0.90
CA GLU A 76 3.48 1.86 -0.36
C GLU A 76 3.87 2.25 1.04
N VAL A 77 3.60 1.37 2.00
CA VAL A 77 4.00 1.56 3.38
C VAL A 77 4.62 0.28 3.88
N VAL A 78 5.58 0.43 4.79
CA VAL A 78 6.24 -0.72 5.42
C VAL A 78 5.84 -0.69 6.88
N VAL A 79 5.37 -1.80 7.39
CA VAL A 79 4.90 -1.90 8.77
C VAL A 79 5.44 -3.16 9.40
N THR A 80 5.46 -3.19 10.73
CA THR A 80 5.74 -4.43 11.45
C THR A 80 4.53 -5.33 11.35
N GLU A 81 4.75 -6.61 11.57
CA GLU A 81 3.66 -7.57 11.55
C GLU A 81 2.57 -7.19 12.53
N SER A 82 2.93 -6.65 13.68
CA SER A 82 1.94 -6.27 14.69
C SER A 82 1.04 -5.12 14.26
N LEU A 83 1.48 -4.29 13.32
CA LEU A 83 0.70 -3.16 12.86
C LEU A 83 -0.06 -3.46 11.57
N LEU A 84 0.23 -4.60 10.96
CA LEU A 84 -0.31 -4.93 9.65
C LEU A 84 -1.83 -4.89 9.60
N LYS A 85 -2.47 -5.55 10.54
CA LYS A 85 -3.92 -5.64 10.51
C LYS A 85 -4.57 -4.27 10.61
N ASP A 86 -4.09 -3.45 11.52
CA ASP A 86 -4.67 -2.11 11.71
C ASP A 86 -4.46 -1.25 10.48
N ALA A 87 -3.29 -1.35 9.85
CA ALA A 87 -3.00 -0.57 8.65
C ALA A 87 -3.91 -1.00 7.49
N VAL A 88 -4.07 -2.30 7.29
CA VAL A 88 -4.91 -2.81 6.22
C VAL A 88 -6.37 -2.43 6.45
N ASP A 89 -6.86 -2.61 7.67
CA ASP A 89 -8.25 -2.28 8.00
C ASP A 89 -8.50 -0.78 7.80
N THR A 90 -7.52 0.04 8.12
CA THR A 90 -7.63 1.49 7.95
C THR A 90 -7.75 1.84 6.46
N ILE A 91 -6.89 1.27 5.63
CA ILE A 91 -6.94 1.54 4.20
C ILE A 91 -8.28 1.10 3.63
N MET A 92 -8.73 -0.09 3.99
CA MET A 92 -10.00 -0.60 3.48
C MET A 92 -11.16 0.29 3.88
N ARG A 93 -11.20 0.70 5.14
CA ARG A 93 -12.30 1.49 5.64
C ARG A 93 -12.38 2.86 4.94
N VAL A 94 -11.22 3.47 4.74
CA VAL A 94 -11.18 4.85 4.23
C VAL A 94 -11.25 4.89 2.71
N ALA A 95 -10.63 3.94 2.04
CA ALA A 95 -10.59 3.96 0.58
C ALA A 95 -11.83 3.38 -0.09
N ARG A 96 -12.63 2.63 0.65
CA ARG A 96 -13.76 1.92 0.06
C ARG A 96 -14.90 2.86 -0.28
N THR A 97 -15.47 2.73 -1.46
CA THR A 97 -16.73 3.37 -1.83
C THR A 97 -17.84 2.33 -2.02
N GLY A 98 -17.45 1.07 -2.22
CA GLY A 98 -18.40 0.01 -2.52
C GLY A 98 -18.63 -0.16 -4.01
N GLN A 99 -17.98 0.63 -4.83
CA GLN A 99 -18.16 0.55 -6.28
C GLN A 99 -16.97 -0.13 -6.92
N ILE A 100 -17.17 -0.66 -8.11
CA ILE A 100 -16.10 -1.23 -8.90
C ILE A 100 -15.08 -0.11 -9.14
N GLY A 101 -13.82 -0.40 -8.96
CA GLY A 101 -12.76 0.59 -9.13
C GLY A 101 -12.16 1.07 -7.82
N ASP A 102 -12.60 0.52 -6.69
CA ASP A 102 -12.04 0.90 -5.40
C ASP A 102 -10.57 0.52 -5.27
N GLY A 103 -10.10 -0.45 -6.01
CA GLY A 103 -8.69 -0.81 -6.01
C GLY A 103 -8.40 -2.09 -5.25
N LYS A 104 -7.13 -2.31 -4.97
CA LYS A 104 -6.66 -3.54 -4.34
C LYS A 104 -5.51 -3.26 -3.41
N ILE A 105 -5.34 -4.13 -2.45
CA ILE A 105 -4.23 -4.08 -1.52
C ILE A 105 -3.39 -5.33 -1.72
N PHE A 106 -2.08 -5.16 -1.83
CA PHE A 106 -1.14 -6.26 -1.96
C PHE A 106 -0.22 -6.24 -0.76
N ILE A 107 0.02 -7.40 -0.16
CA ILE A 107 0.86 -7.51 1.03
C ILE A 107 1.99 -8.49 0.72
N THR A 108 3.21 -8.07 0.98
CA THR A 108 4.36 -8.96 0.79
C THR A 108 5.25 -8.94 2.02
N ASP A 109 5.89 -10.05 2.27
CA ASP A 109 6.91 -10.12 3.30
C ASP A 109 8.19 -9.54 2.72
N LEU A 110 8.83 -8.67 3.47
CA LEU A 110 10.09 -8.10 3.04
C LEU A 110 11.23 -8.91 3.59
N ALA A 111 12.18 -9.23 2.73
CA ALA A 111 13.38 -9.94 3.17
C ALA A 111 14.25 -9.00 4.01
N GLU A 112 14.28 -7.72 3.66
CA GLU A 112 15.14 -6.78 4.37
C GLU A 112 14.68 -5.36 4.11
N VAL A 113 14.89 -4.49 5.08
CA VAL A 113 14.69 -3.04 4.94
C VAL A 113 15.98 -2.39 5.40
N ILE A 114 16.54 -1.49 4.60
CA ILE A 114 17.80 -0.84 4.92
C ILE A 114 17.62 0.66 4.73
N ARG A 115 17.97 1.41 5.76
CA ARG A 115 17.93 2.88 5.67
C ARG A 115 19.21 3.37 4.99
N ILE A 116 19.06 4.08 3.92
CA ILE A 116 20.21 4.51 3.12
C ILE A 116 21.15 5.39 3.94
N ARG A 117 20.59 6.32 4.69
CA ARG A 117 21.43 7.30 5.41
C ARG A 117 22.31 6.66 6.48
N THR A 118 21.80 5.66 7.17
CA THR A 118 22.49 5.13 8.34
C THR A 118 22.97 3.70 8.17
N GLY A 119 22.44 2.98 7.17
CA GLY A 119 22.72 1.56 7.02
C GLY A 119 22.00 0.68 8.03
N GLU A 120 21.13 1.27 8.87
CA GLU A 120 20.35 0.47 9.81
C GLU A 120 19.42 -0.46 9.06
N THR A 121 19.17 -1.63 9.64
CA THR A 121 18.34 -2.64 9.01
C THR A 121 17.17 -3.01 9.91
N GLY A 122 16.19 -3.68 9.31
CA GLY A 122 15.05 -4.18 10.06
C GLY A 122 14.18 -3.06 10.58
N GLU A 123 13.60 -3.28 11.75
CA GLU A 123 12.69 -2.32 12.33
C GLU A 123 13.33 -0.95 12.55
N SER A 124 14.61 -0.91 12.86
CA SER A 124 15.33 0.35 13.06
C SER A 124 15.46 1.15 11.78
N ALA A 125 15.26 0.53 10.63
CA ALA A 125 15.40 1.20 9.35
C ALA A 125 14.13 1.96 8.95
N MET A 126 13.07 1.81 9.68
CA MET A 126 11.79 2.41 9.33
C MET A 126 11.63 3.85 9.79
#